data_98fe48cae01ad599b522c027af79df45
#
_entry.id   98fe48cae01ad599b522c027af79df45
#
_cell.length_a   1.000
_cell.length_b   1.000
_cell.length_c   1.000
_cell.angle_alpha   90.00
_cell.angle_beta   90.00
_cell.angle_gamma   90.00
#
_symmetry.space_group_name_H-M   'P 1'
#
loop_
_entity.id
_entity.type
_entity.pdbx_description
1 polymer ?
#
loop_
_entity_poly.entity_id
_entity_poly.type
_entity_poly.pdbx_seq_one_letter_code
_entity_poly.pdbx_strand_id
1 'polypeptide(L)'
;MDTELLEQTARELVSQGRGILAADESNGTMSNRLQAVGVEPSSETRRAYRSNIFATPDYDSVISGVILFDETIRQNMDDGTPIPQYLSSRGIHPGIKVDTGAKELAHHSDEKITEGLDGLRERCEEYFSIGARFAKWRAVIRIGDGMPSAANLSTNAHALARYAAICQEQGLVPIIEPEVLMDGVHDAQR
;
A
#
# COMPACT_ATOMS: atom_id res chain seq x y z
N MET A 1 -7.72 13.95 16.02
CA MET A 1 -7.77 13.69 14.56
C MET A 1 -7.86 15.03 13.86
N ASP A 2 -6.94 15.34 12.99
CA ASP A 2 -6.93 16.56 12.18
C ASP A 2 -7.65 16.28 10.84
N THR A 3 -8.93 16.60 10.77
CA THR A 3 -9.78 16.34 9.61
C THR A 3 -9.38 17.21 8.41
N GLU A 4 -8.90 18.44 8.64
CA GLU A 4 -8.49 19.33 7.56
C GLU A 4 -7.25 18.78 6.83
N LEU A 5 -6.27 18.28 7.59
CA LEU A 5 -5.09 17.62 7.02
C LEU A 5 -5.46 16.39 6.20
N LEU A 6 -6.36 15.55 6.70
CA LEU A 6 -6.82 14.35 5.97
C LEU A 6 -7.53 14.72 4.66
N GLU A 7 -8.44 15.70 4.70
CA GLU A 7 -9.16 16.16 3.51
C GLU A 7 -8.22 16.79 2.47
N GLN A 8 -7.28 17.62 2.91
CA GLN A 8 -6.28 18.21 2.04
C GLN A 8 -5.44 17.14 1.35
N THR A 9 -4.86 16.21 2.13
CA THR A 9 -4.06 15.11 1.61
C THR A 9 -4.85 14.28 0.60
N ALA A 10 -6.10 13.93 0.93
CA ALA A 10 -6.95 13.16 0.02
C ALA A 10 -7.20 13.87 -1.31
N ARG A 11 -7.44 15.19 -1.31
CA ARG A 11 -7.62 16.00 -2.53
C ARG A 11 -6.34 16.08 -3.36
N GLU A 12 -5.20 16.25 -2.69
CA GLU A 12 -3.89 16.33 -3.36
C GLU A 12 -3.50 15.00 -4.03
N LEU A 13 -3.81 13.86 -3.38
CA LEU A 13 -3.57 12.52 -3.94
C LEU A 13 -4.32 12.26 -5.24
N VAL A 14 -5.51 12.83 -5.42
CA VAL A 14 -6.36 12.66 -6.64
C VAL A 14 -6.39 13.92 -7.50
N SER A 15 -5.39 14.78 -7.37
CA SER A 15 -5.30 16.01 -8.16
C SER A 15 -5.23 15.72 -9.67
N GLN A 16 -5.81 16.63 -10.46
CA GLN A 16 -5.91 16.44 -11.91
C GLN A 16 -4.54 16.24 -12.57
N GLY A 17 -4.42 15.21 -13.40
CA GLY A 17 -3.21 14.89 -14.16
C GLY A 17 -2.14 14.13 -13.36
N ARG A 18 -2.38 13.86 -12.08
CA ARG A 18 -1.44 13.11 -11.22
C ARG A 18 -2.09 11.84 -10.68
N GLY A 19 -1.27 10.82 -10.45
CA GLY A 19 -1.71 9.52 -9.94
C GLY A 19 -0.86 9.03 -8.78
N ILE A 20 -1.29 7.93 -8.17
CA ILE A 20 -0.56 7.25 -7.09
C ILE A 20 0.20 6.07 -7.68
N LEU A 21 1.50 6.00 -7.41
CA LEU A 21 2.32 4.84 -7.75
C LEU A 21 2.29 3.80 -6.62
N ALA A 22 1.99 2.56 -6.96
CA ALA A 22 2.23 1.42 -6.08
C ALA A 22 3.68 0.93 -6.22
N ALA A 23 4.51 1.13 -5.19
CA ALA A 23 5.88 0.64 -5.06
C ALA A 23 6.04 -0.18 -3.76
N ASP A 24 4.95 -0.86 -3.38
CA ASP A 24 4.75 -1.52 -2.08
C ASP A 24 4.90 -3.05 -2.15
N GLU A 25 5.52 -3.56 -3.21
CA GLU A 25 5.80 -5.00 -3.31
C GLU A 25 6.55 -5.47 -2.07
N SER A 26 6.09 -6.60 -1.51
CA SER A 26 6.81 -7.25 -0.40
C SER A 26 8.24 -7.64 -0.82
N ASN A 27 9.11 -7.82 0.16
CA ASN A 27 10.50 -8.25 -0.12
C ASN A 27 10.54 -9.53 -0.96
N GLY A 28 9.64 -10.50 -0.71
CA GLY A 28 9.54 -11.72 -1.51
C GLY A 28 9.15 -11.46 -2.95
N THR A 29 8.11 -10.65 -3.16
CA THR A 29 7.65 -10.29 -4.52
C THR A 29 8.73 -9.56 -5.30
N MET A 30 9.38 -8.56 -4.66
CA MET A 30 10.44 -7.78 -5.32
C MET A 30 11.67 -8.64 -5.60
N SER A 31 12.05 -9.52 -4.67
CA SER A 31 13.16 -10.46 -4.86
C SER A 31 12.93 -11.37 -6.06
N ASN A 32 11.72 -11.93 -6.21
CA ASN A 32 11.39 -12.77 -7.37
C ASN A 32 11.48 -11.99 -8.69
N ARG A 33 11.05 -10.72 -8.71
CA ARG A 33 11.16 -9.86 -9.90
C ARG A 33 12.63 -9.58 -10.27
N LEU A 34 13.47 -9.28 -9.28
CA LEU A 34 14.90 -9.05 -9.50
C LEU A 34 15.61 -10.31 -10.02
N GLN A 35 15.34 -11.47 -9.42
CA GLN A 35 15.87 -12.75 -9.88
C GLN A 35 15.46 -13.07 -11.33
N ALA A 36 14.23 -12.78 -11.72
CA ALA A 36 13.73 -13.02 -13.07
C ALA A 36 14.50 -12.23 -14.15
N VAL A 37 15.16 -11.13 -13.77
CA VAL A 37 16.02 -10.33 -14.67
C VAL A 37 17.52 -10.49 -14.37
N GLY A 38 17.90 -11.52 -13.59
CA GLY A 38 19.29 -11.87 -13.33
C GLY A 38 19.99 -10.99 -12.28
N VAL A 39 19.23 -10.25 -11.47
CA VAL A 39 19.75 -9.41 -10.38
C VAL A 39 19.65 -10.16 -9.07
N GLU A 40 20.76 -10.29 -8.33
CA GLU A 40 20.77 -10.92 -6.99
C GLU A 40 19.97 -10.10 -5.99
N PRO A 41 18.94 -10.67 -5.33
CA PRO A 41 18.09 -9.93 -4.42
C PRO A 41 18.80 -9.62 -3.10
N SER A 42 18.78 -8.37 -2.71
CA SER A 42 19.25 -7.87 -1.42
C SER A 42 18.42 -6.65 -1.00
N SER A 43 18.54 -6.20 0.23
CA SER A 43 17.94 -4.93 0.66
C SER A 43 18.46 -3.77 -0.21
N GLU A 44 19.74 -3.81 -0.57
CA GLU A 44 20.37 -2.77 -1.39
C GLU A 44 19.85 -2.77 -2.82
N THR A 45 19.72 -3.94 -3.47
CA THR A 45 19.19 -4.00 -4.86
C THR A 45 17.71 -3.63 -4.93
N ARG A 46 16.90 -3.95 -3.89
CA ARG A 46 15.52 -3.47 -3.77
C ARG A 46 15.45 -1.97 -3.57
N ARG A 47 16.33 -1.41 -2.73
CA ARG A 47 16.46 0.03 -2.51
C ARG A 47 16.83 0.76 -3.81
N ALA A 48 17.88 0.31 -4.47
CA ALA A 48 18.40 0.91 -5.70
C ALA A 48 17.33 0.92 -6.80
N TYR A 49 16.58 -0.18 -6.98
CA TYR A 49 15.47 -0.25 -7.92
C TYR A 49 14.43 0.85 -7.67
N ARG A 50 13.98 1.01 -6.42
CA ARG A 50 12.97 2.01 -6.05
C ARG A 50 13.51 3.43 -6.12
N SER A 51 14.75 3.66 -5.67
CA SER A 51 15.41 4.97 -5.75
C SER A 51 15.52 5.45 -7.19
N ASN A 52 15.87 4.58 -8.14
CA ASN A 52 15.92 4.92 -9.57
C ASN A 52 14.55 5.38 -10.11
N ILE A 53 13.45 4.75 -9.69
CA ILE A 53 12.11 5.17 -10.08
C ILE A 53 11.80 6.56 -9.51
N PHE A 54 12.07 6.77 -8.22
CA PHE A 54 11.76 8.03 -7.54
C PHE A 54 12.62 9.20 -8.04
N ALA A 55 13.85 8.92 -8.52
CA ALA A 55 14.77 9.91 -9.08
C ALA A 55 14.50 10.23 -10.56
N THR A 56 13.50 9.60 -11.21
CA THR A 56 13.16 9.86 -12.60
C THR A 56 12.84 11.36 -12.80
N PRO A 57 13.42 12.03 -13.83
CA PRO A 57 13.08 13.41 -14.14
C PRO A 57 11.57 13.60 -14.36
N ASP A 58 11.05 14.74 -13.92
CA ASP A 58 9.64 15.13 -14.06
C ASP A 58 8.61 14.15 -13.42
N TYR A 59 9.08 13.22 -12.59
CA TYR A 59 8.25 12.24 -11.90
C TYR A 59 7.13 12.92 -11.07
N ASP A 60 7.44 14.01 -10.41
CA ASP A 60 6.53 14.83 -9.60
C ASP A 60 5.45 15.55 -10.42
N SER A 61 5.64 15.67 -11.73
CA SER A 61 4.60 16.25 -12.60
C SER A 61 3.40 15.32 -12.81
N VAL A 62 3.59 14.01 -12.64
CA VAL A 62 2.57 12.97 -12.92
C VAL A 62 2.22 12.12 -11.69
N ILE A 63 3.03 12.15 -10.61
CA ILE A 63 2.82 11.37 -9.41
C ILE A 63 2.50 12.28 -8.23
N SER A 64 1.37 12.01 -7.56
CA SER A 64 0.91 12.71 -6.35
C SER A 64 1.27 11.98 -5.07
N GLY A 65 1.40 10.66 -5.12
CA GLY A 65 1.71 9.83 -3.97
C GLY A 65 2.40 8.52 -4.37
N VAL A 66 3.17 7.95 -3.44
CA VAL A 66 3.84 6.66 -3.62
C VAL A 66 3.53 5.77 -2.45
N ILE A 67 2.95 4.59 -2.70
CA ILE A 67 2.77 3.57 -1.66
C ILE A 67 4.10 2.83 -1.48
N LEU A 68 4.68 2.91 -0.30
CA LEU A 68 5.94 2.28 0.06
C LEU A 68 5.71 0.97 0.84
N PHE A 69 6.72 0.09 0.83
CA PHE A 69 6.81 -1.04 1.74
C PHE A 69 7.58 -0.63 3.01
N ASP A 70 7.39 -1.35 4.12
CA ASP A 70 8.01 -1.04 5.42
C ASP A 70 9.54 -0.90 5.34
N GLU A 71 10.22 -1.81 4.61
CA GLU A 71 11.67 -1.71 4.39
C GLU A 71 12.02 -0.37 3.71
N THR A 72 11.28 0.00 2.68
CA THR A 72 11.60 1.16 1.82
C THR A 72 11.38 2.50 2.52
N ILE A 73 10.32 2.63 3.30
CA ILE A 73 10.04 3.90 4.01
C ILE A 73 11.11 4.24 5.04
N ARG A 74 11.91 3.25 5.47
CA ARG A 74 13.02 3.39 6.42
C ARG A 74 14.39 3.54 5.75
N GLN A 75 14.44 3.49 4.42
CA GLN A 75 15.69 3.60 3.63
C GLN A 75 15.93 5.03 3.15
N ASN A 76 17.14 5.24 2.64
CA ASN A 76 17.57 6.51 2.09
C ASN A 76 17.80 6.41 0.58
N MET A 77 17.71 7.54 -0.11
CA MET A 77 18.18 7.73 -1.49
C MET A 77 19.72 7.60 -1.54
N ASP A 78 20.28 7.62 -2.73
CA ASP A 78 21.75 7.47 -2.93
C ASP A 78 22.54 8.64 -2.32
N ASP A 79 21.95 9.81 -2.19
CA ASP A 79 22.54 10.98 -1.55
C ASP A 79 22.42 10.99 -0.02
N GLY A 80 21.84 9.94 0.57
CA GLY A 80 21.62 9.81 2.00
C GLY A 80 20.30 10.44 2.52
N THR A 81 19.53 11.10 1.65
CA THR A 81 18.23 11.68 2.04
C THR A 81 17.21 10.58 2.35
N PRO A 82 16.49 10.59 3.48
CA PRO A 82 15.42 9.65 3.75
C PRO A 82 14.37 9.65 2.63
N ILE A 83 13.96 8.48 2.15
CA ILE A 83 13.01 8.36 1.03
C ILE A 83 11.71 9.16 1.27
N PRO A 84 11.07 9.14 2.45
CA PRO A 84 9.88 9.97 2.69
C PRO A 84 10.15 11.46 2.57
N GLN A 85 11.29 11.92 3.05
CA GLN A 85 11.69 13.33 2.94
C GLN A 85 11.97 13.74 1.49
N TYR A 86 12.63 12.87 0.73
CA TYR A 86 12.90 13.09 -0.70
C TYR A 86 11.59 13.24 -1.49
N LEU A 87 10.63 12.35 -1.30
CA LEU A 87 9.32 12.41 -1.95
C LEU A 87 8.56 13.69 -1.55
N SER A 88 8.49 14.00 -0.26
CA SER A 88 7.80 15.19 0.24
C SER A 88 8.40 16.48 -0.28
N SER A 89 9.73 16.57 -0.43
CA SER A 89 10.40 17.76 -0.99
C SER A 89 10.04 18.03 -2.45
N ARG A 90 9.52 17.04 -3.15
CA ARG A 90 9.02 17.11 -4.53
C ARG A 90 7.49 17.22 -4.62
N GLY A 91 6.80 17.46 -3.51
CA GLY A 91 5.34 17.55 -3.48
C GLY A 91 4.62 16.23 -3.75
N ILE A 92 5.29 15.10 -3.43
CA ILE A 92 4.74 13.74 -3.53
C ILE A 92 4.49 13.21 -2.12
N HIS A 93 3.26 12.76 -1.86
CA HIS A 93 2.91 12.19 -0.56
C HIS A 93 3.49 10.78 -0.39
N PRO A 94 4.30 10.51 0.66
CA PRO A 94 4.68 9.16 1.01
C PRO A 94 3.47 8.42 1.57
N GLY A 95 3.23 7.21 1.11
CA GLY A 95 2.23 6.29 1.64
C GLY A 95 2.86 5.00 2.09
N ILE A 96 2.10 4.18 2.79
CA ILE A 96 2.59 2.94 3.38
C ILE A 96 1.58 1.79 3.27
N LYS A 97 2.04 0.63 2.80
CA LYS A 97 1.28 -0.62 2.91
C LYS A 97 1.36 -1.12 4.35
N VAL A 98 0.22 -1.18 5.03
CA VAL A 98 0.16 -1.54 6.45
C VAL A 98 -0.39 -2.93 6.73
N ASP A 99 -1.01 -3.59 5.75
CA ASP A 99 -1.40 -4.98 5.90
C ASP A 99 -0.19 -5.93 5.94
N THR A 100 -0.35 -7.08 6.59
CA THR A 100 0.69 -8.12 6.70
C THR A 100 0.47 -9.28 5.72
N GLY A 101 -0.42 -9.10 4.75
CA GLY A 101 -0.71 -10.03 3.67
C GLY A 101 -1.99 -10.81 3.83
N ALA A 102 -2.47 -11.32 2.70
CA ALA A 102 -3.66 -12.16 2.62
C ALA A 102 -3.31 -13.61 3.03
N LYS A 103 -4.10 -14.18 3.93
CA LYS A 103 -3.99 -15.55 4.44
C LYS A 103 -5.24 -16.34 4.08
N GLU A 104 -5.18 -17.67 4.16
CA GLU A 104 -6.36 -18.51 3.99
C GLU A 104 -7.42 -18.16 5.04
N LEU A 105 -8.65 -17.95 4.60
CA LEU A 105 -9.79 -17.83 5.52
C LEU A 105 -10.11 -19.21 6.08
N ALA A 106 -10.00 -19.38 7.38
CA ALA A 106 -10.19 -20.66 8.03
C ALA A 106 -11.56 -21.28 7.67
N HIS A 107 -11.56 -22.57 7.29
CA HIS A 107 -12.72 -23.33 6.83
C HIS A 107 -13.41 -22.84 5.53
N HIS A 108 -12.76 -21.94 4.79
CA HIS A 108 -13.24 -21.43 3.50
C HIS A 108 -12.13 -21.59 2.47
N SER A 109 -12.10 -22.74 1.80
CA SER A 109 -11.09 -23.05 0.78
C SER A 109 -11.10 -21.99 -0.33
N ASP A 110 -9.90 -21.62 -0.79
CA ASP A 110 -9.69 -20.63 -1.88
C ASP A 110 -10.12 -19.18 -1.58
N GLU A 111 -10.57 -18.88 -0.37
CA GLU A 111 -10.88 -17.51 0.08
C GLU A 111 -9.80 -16.98 1.03
N LYS A 112 -9.58 -15.66 1.02
CA LYS A 112 -8.54 -15.02 1.81
C LYS A 112 -9.13 -14.01 2.80
N ILE A 113 -8.45 -13.88 3.93
CA ILE A 113 -8.57 -12.77 4.86
C ILE A 113 -7.24 -12.02 4.93
N THR A 114 -7.27 -10.71 4.89
CA THR A 114 -6.06 -9.92 5.06
C THR A 114 -5.84 -9.61 6.53
N GLU A 115 -4.63 -9.88 7.00
CA GLU A 115 -4.23 -9.68 8.40
C GLU A 115 -3.41 -8.40 8.56
N GLY A 116 -3.17 -7.98 9.83
CA GLY A 116 -2.33 -6.83 10.14
C GLY A 116 -2.97 -5.80 11.08
N LEU A 117 -4.14 -6.10 11.68
CA LEU A 117 -4.79 -5.20 12.64
C LEU A 117 -4.07 -5.13 13.99
N ASP A 118 -3.38 -6.21 14.39
CA ASP A 118 -2.65 -6.25 15.65
C ASP A 118 -1.46 -5.27 15.62
N GLY A 119 -1.38 -4.40 16.62
CA GLY A 119 -0.36 -3.36 16.70
C GLY A 119 -0.43 -2.30 15.59
N LEU A 120 -1.55 -2.21 14.85
CA LEU A 120 -1.69 -1.29 13.73
C LEU A 120 -1.65 0.17 14.17
N ARG A 121 -2.23 0.49 15.33
CA ARG A 121 -2.27 1.86 15.87
C ARG A 121 -0.86 2.42 16.07
N GLU A 122 -0.03 1.66 16.75
CA GLU A 122 1.36 2.01 17.07
C GLU A 122 2.20 2.11 15.79
N ARG A 123 1.99 1.20 14.84
CA ARG A 123 2.67 1.26 13.54
C ARG A 123 2.24 2.48 12.72
N CYS A 124 0.96 2.85 12.71
CA CYS A 124 0.48 4.03 12.02
C CYS A 124 1.02 5.32 12.63
N GLU A 125 1.10 5.41 13.96
CA GLU A 125 1.73 6.53 14.67
C GLU A 125 3.21 6.68 14.26
N GLU A 126 3.97 5.58 14.26
CA GLU A 126 5.36 5.57 13.79
C GLU A 126 5.47 6.00 12.32
N TYR A 127 4.68 5.41 11.42
CA TYR A 127 4.72 5.76 9.99
C TYR A 127 4.38 7.24 9.74
N PHE A 128 3.41 7.79 10.44
CA PHE A 128 3.11 9.21 10.36
C PHE A 128 4.31 10.07 10.81
N SER A 129 4.97 9.67 11.90
CA SER A 129 6.13 10.40 12.45
C SER A 129 7.32 10.43 11.48
N ILE A 130 7.53 9.37 10.69
CA ILE A 130 8.61 9.29 9.69
C ILE A 130 8.21 9.83 8.31
N GLY A 131 7.01 10.39 8.18
CA GLY A 131 6.61 11.17 7.01
C GLY A 131 5.49 10.59 6.15
N ALA A 132 4.93 9.42 6.46
CA ALA A 132 3.75 8.91 5.74
C ALA A 132 2.55 9.85 5.91
N ARG A 133 1.72 9.94 4.87
CA ARG A 133 0.49 10.75 4.84
C ARG A 133 -0.75 9.95 4.45
N PHE A 134 -0.56 8.78 3.87
CA PHE A 134 -1.63 7.86 3.56
C PHE A 134 -1.20 6.41 3.75
N ALA A 135 -2.16 5.52 3.86
CA ALA A 135 -1.93 4.10 4.04
C ALA A 135 -2.76 3.28 3.04
N LYS A 136 -2.32 2.05 2.77
CA LYS A 136 -3.02 1.11 1.90
C LYS A 136 -3.22 -0.22 2.62
N TRP A 137 -4.41 -0.80 2.44
CA TRP A 137 -4.73 -2.16 2.86
C TRP A 137 -5.52 -2.84 1.75
N ARG A 138 -4.99 -3.96 1.25
CA ARG A 138 -5.59 -4.76 0.19
C ARG A 138 -6.34 -5.94 0.77
N ALA A 139 -7.64 -6.04 0.49
CA ALA A 139 -8.44 -7.25 0.72
C ALA A 139 -8.64 -7.97 -0.62
N VAL A 140 -8.38 -9.27 -0.67
CA VAL A 140 -8.46 -10.05 -1.90
C VAL A 140 -9.76 -10.82 -1.93
N ILE A 141 -10.54 -10.62 -2.98
CA ILE A 141 -11.84 -11.25 -3.20
C ILE A 141 -11.77 -12.10 -4.48
N ARG A 142 -12.01 -13.40 -4.36
CA ARG A 142 -12.08 -14.31 -5.50
C ARG A 142 -13.52 -14.57 -5.89
N ILE A 143 -13.82 -14.51 -7.18
CA ILE A 143 -15.12 -14.92 -7.74
C ILE A 143 -15.01 -16.34 -8.28
N GLY A 144 -15.98 -17.19 -7.92
CA GLY A 144 -16.06 -18.58 -8.34
C GLY A 144 -17.39 -19.21 -7.95
N ASP A 145 -17.49 -20.54 -8.05
CA ASP A 145 -18.68 -21.25 -7.60
C ASP A 145 -18.78 -21.17 -6.07
N GLY A 146 -19.91 -20.62 -5.56
CA GLY A 146 -20.10 -20.35 -4.14
C GLY A 146 -19.21 -19.26 -3.53
N MET A 147 -18.39 -18.56 -4.32
CA MET A 147 -17.47 -17.51 -3.88
C MET A 147 -17.79 -16.15 -4.53
N PRO A 148 -17.58 -15.00 -3.82
CA PRO A 148 -17.18 -14.95 -2.42
C PRO A 148 -18.31 -15.37 -1.46
N SER A 149 -17.95 -16.02 -0.36
CA SER A 149 -18.89 -16.34 0.70
C SER A 149 -19.29 -15.09 1.51
N ALA A 150 -20.44 -15.14 2.19
CA ALA A 150 -20.85 -14.07 3.09
C ALA A 150 -19.83 -13.86 4.24
N ALA A 151 -19.17 -14.93 4.68
CA ALA A 151 -18.12 -14.86 5.68
C ALA A 151 -16.89 -14.09 5.16
N ASN A 152 -16.44 -14.38 3.94
CA ASN A 152 -15.31 -13.67 3.30
C ASN A 152 -15.60 -12.16 3.19
N LEU A 153 -16.75 -11.79 2.65
CA LEU A 153 -17.14 -10.38 2.49
C LEU A 153 -17.25 -9.67 3.84
N SER A 154 -17.91 -10.28 4.81
CA SER A 154 -18.10 -9.66 6.13
C SER A 154 -16.79 -9.45 6.89
N THR A 155 -15.93 -10.46 6.91
CA THR A 155 -14.66 -10.38 7.65
C THR A 155 -13.70 -9.37 7.02
N ASN A 156 -13.58 -9.34 5.68
CA ASN A 156 -12.76 -8.35 4.99
C ASN A 156 -13.32 -6.93 5.10
N ALA A 157 -14.64 -6.75 4.99
CA ALA A 157 -15.27 -5.45 5.21
C ALA A 157 -15.03 -4.92 6.62
N HIS A 158 -15.15 -5.78 7.63
CA HIS A 158 -14.85 -5.43 9.03
C HIS A 158 -13.38 -5.04 9.23
N ALA A 159 -12.45 -5.81 8.65
CA ALA A 159 -11.03 -5.50 8.72
C ALA A 159 -10.70 -4.15 8.05
N LEU A 160 -11.25 -3.90 6.86
CA LEU A 160 -11.08 -2.63 6.14
C LEU A 160 -11.64 -1.43 6.92
N ALA A 161 -12.82 -1.57 7.54
CA ALA A 161 -13.43 -0.52 8.35
C ALA A 161 -12.58 -0.17 9.59
N ARG A 162 -12.08 -1.19 10.29
CA ARG A 162 -11.20 -0.99 11.47
C ARG A 162 -9.86 -0.36 11.07
N TYR A 163 -9.24 -0.86 10.01
CA TYR A 163 -8.02 -0.30 9.45
C TYR A 163 -8.19 1.19 9.12
N ALA A 164 -9.25 1.54 8.38
CA ALA A 164 -9.51 2.91 7.98
C ALA A 164 -9.65 3.86 9.17
N ALA A 165 -10.42 3.45 10.19
CA ALA A 165 -10.62 4.25 11.40
C ALA A 165 -9.30 4.48 12.16
N ILE A 166 -8.45 3.44 12.29
CA ILE A 166 -7.14 3.56 12.96
C ILE A 166 -6.21 4.49 12.18
N CYS A 167 -6.17 4.37 10.84
CA CYS A 167 -5.35 5.26 10.01
C CYS A 167 -5.76 6.72 10.17
N GLN A 168 -7.06 7.02 10.09
CA GLN A 168 -7.58 8.39 10.27
C GLN A 168 -7.26 8.95 11.65
N GLU A 169 -7.38 8.14 12.69
CA GLU A 169 -7.01 8.54 14.05
C GLU A 169 -5.56 8.99 14.15
N GLN A 170 -4.66 8.33 13.40
CA GLN A 170 -3.23 8.64 13.35
C GLN A 170 -2.84 9.66 12.25
N GLY A 171 -3.82 10.29 11.58
CA GLY A 171 -3.57 11.32 10.57
C GLY A 171 -3.19 10.80 9.18
N LEU A 172 -3.41 9.50 8.91
CA LEU A 172 -3.18 8.89 7.61
C LEU A 172 -4.48 8.75 6.83
N VAL A 173 -4.47 9.16 5.55
CA VAL A 173 -5.59 8.90 4.63
C VAL A 173 -5.62 7.42 4.26
N PRO A 174 -6.70 6.66 4.52
CA PRO A 174 -6.74 5.24 4.20
C PRO A 174 -7.17 5.01 2.74
N ILE A 175 -6.39 4.23 1.98
CA ILE A 175 -6.85 3.60 0.74
C ILE A 175 -7.48 2.25 1.09
N ILE A 176 -8.79 2.15 0.89
CA ILE A 176 -9.57 0.93 1.10
C ILE A 176 -9.61 0.19 -0.23
N GLU A 177 -8.91 -0.95 -0.32
CA GLU A 177 -8.74 -1.70 -1.57
C GLU A 177 -9.38 -3.09 -1.48
N PRO A 178 -10.72 -3.20 -1.67
CA PRO A 178 -11.36 -4.49 -1.88
C PRO A 178 -11.10 -4.93 -3.33
N GLU A 179 -10.03 -5.68 -3.54
CA GLU A 179 -9.63 -6.12 -4.88
C GLU A 179 -10.34 -7.40 -5.28
N VAL A 180 -11.15 -7.33 -6.31
CA VAL A 180 -11.69 -8.51 -6.99
C VAL A 180 -10.64 -9.02 -7.97
N LEU A 181 -10.20 -10.28 -7.78
CA LEU A 181 -9.27 -10.91 -8.71
C LEU A 181 -9.92 -11.06 -10.08
N MET A 182 -9.18 -10.69 -11.12
CA MET A 182 -9.67 -10.79 -12.50
C MET A 182 -9.52 -12.18 -13.11
N ASP A 183 -8.87 -13.12 -12.40
CA ASP A 183 -8.75 -14.51 -12.84
C ASP A 183 -10.07 -15.25 -12.69
N GLY A 184 -10.45 -16.02 -13.70
CA GLY A 184 -11.68 -16.81 -13.71
C GLY A 184 -12.48 -16.63 -14.99
N VAL A 185 -13.73 -17.10 -14.96
CA VAL A 185 -14.66 -17.06 -16.11
C VAL A 185 -15.85 -16.09 -15.89
N HIS A 186 -15.78 -15.27 -14.85
CA HIS A 186 -16.81 -14.28 -14.55
C HIS A 186 -16.66 -13.02 -15.43
N ASP A 187 -17.76 -12.32 -15.61
CA ASP A 187 -17.82 -11.01 -16.28
C ASP A 187 -18.14 -9.87 -15.29
N ALA A 188 -18.29 -8.66 -15.82
CA ALA A 188 -18.56 -7.47 -15.01
C ALA A 188 -20.00 -7.43 -14.40
N GLN A 189 -20.87 -8.37 -14.75
CA GLN A 189 -22.24 -8.42 -14.21
C GLN A 189 -22.35 -9.28 -12.95
N ARG A 190 -21.33 -10.13 -12.69
CA ARG A 190 -21.25 -10.95 -11.50
C ARG A 190 -20.85 -10.14 -10.28
#